data_44956fe35bfec402e8ee90273964fdef
#
_entry.id   44956fe35bfec402e8ee90273964fdef
#
_cell.length_a   1.000
_cell.length_b   1.000
_cell.length_c   1.000
_cell.angle_alpha   90.00
_cell.angle_beta   90.00
_cell.angle_gamma   90.00
#
_symmetry.space_group_name_H-M   'P 1'
#
loop_
_entity.id
_entity.type
_entity.pdbx_description
1 polymer ?
#
loop_
_entity_poly.entity_id
_entity_poly.type
_entity_poly.pdbx_seq_one_letter_code
_entity_poly.pdbx_strand_id
1 'polypeptide(L)'
;MKVYGVTGLPGSGKSIISKIAVKEGIYTISMGDVIRKEAEKNNCTPGEAAVNLRKQYGNNVVADRCIQEIFNHSKKRYNRNSHFKKIHKSNNHHKPKKYKKIEQDIYIIEGIRSPYEVQYFRRRFKNFKVIAIHANPHERFNRIIKRKRNDDSQDFKKFLERDSRELKFGIGNVIAQADYMLINEGHIQKIKNNVKMLIQNEIKPRNNFSRNTSNHKIKGKQNRKSNKGRKQYPKYGDRKQYSNRTRK
;
A
#
# COMPACT_ATOMS: atom_id res chain seq x y z
N MET A 1 1.79 10.90 9.84
CA MET A 1 2.39 10.00 8.83
C MET A 1 1.62 8.71 8.79
N LYS A 2 1.18 8.26 7.61
CA LYS A 2 0.61 6.93 7.36
C LYS A 2 1.55 6.14 6.46
N VAL A 3 1.82 4.89 6.78
CA VAL A 3 2.72 4.04 6.00
C VAL A 3 2.02 2.73 5.68
N TYR A 4 2.08 2.33 4.41
CA TYR A 4 1.51 1.09 3.91
C TYR A 4 2.60 0.22 3.31
N GLY A 5 2.53 -1.08 3.54
CA GLY A 5 3.38 -2.07 2.92
C GLY A 5 2.68 -2.73 1.73
N VAL A 6 3.42 -3.02 0.66
CA VAL A 6 2.90 -3.78 -0.49
C VAL A 6 3.67 -5.09 -0.62
N THR A 7 2.94 -6.19 -0.64
CA THR A 7 3.48 -7.54 -0.80
C THR A 7 2.85 -8.28 -1.99
N GLY A 8 3.42 -9.39 -2.38
CA GLY A 8 2.96 -10.27 -3.45
C GLY A 8 4.13 -10.93 -4.18
N LEU A 9 3.93 -12.10 -4.73
CA LEU A 9 4.94 -12.85 -5.44
C LEU A 9 5.46 -12.12 -6.70
N PRO A 10 6.62 -12.46 -7.23
CA PRO A 10 7.15 -11.91 -8.49
C PRO A 10 6.12 -12.00 -9.62
N GLY A 11 5.96 -10.93 -10.42
CA GLY A 11 4.97 -10.88 -11.49
C GLY A 11 3.52 -10.56 -11.06
N SER A 12 3.19 -10.49 -9.77
CA SER A 12 1.81 -10.21 -9.30
C SER A 12 1.30 -8.82 -9.67
N GLY A 13 2.18 -7.85 -9.94
CA GLY A 13 1.79 -6.49 -10.35
C GLY A 13 1.91 -5.42 -9.27
N LYS A 14 2.73 -5.62 -8.24
CA LYS A 14 2.99 -4.63 -7.16
C LYS A 14 3.25 -3.21 -7.68
N SER A 15 4.05 -3.10 -8.74
CA SER A 15 4.39 -1.80 -9.36
C SER A 15 3.20 -1.03 -9.93
N ILE A 16 2.03 -1.66 -10.13
CA ILE A 16 0.81 -0.96 -10.53
C ILE A 16 0.33 -0.07 -9.38
N ILE A 17 0.39 -0.60 -8.14
CA ILE A 17 0.03 0.14 -6.93
C ILE A 17 0.94 1.36 -6.79
N SER A 18 2.27 1.14 -6.85
CA SER A 18 3.27 2.21 -6.72
C SER A 18 3.11 3.29 -7.80
N LYS A 19 2.91 2.89 -9.07
CA LYS A 19 2.71 3.85 -10.17
C LYS A 19 1.44 4.70 -10.01
N ILE A 20 0.35 4.12 -9.53
CA ILE A 20 -0.90 4.87 -9.30
C ILE A 20 -0.75 5.75 -8.06
N ALA A 21 -0.13 5.26 -7.00
CA ALA A 21 0.12 6.01 -5.78
C ALA A 21 0.96 7.28 -6.03
N VAL A 22 2.02 7.17 -6.84
CA VAL A 22 2.85 8.32 -7.24
C VAL A 22 2.00 9.38 -7.96
N LYS A 23 1.10 8.98 -8.87
CA LYS A 23 0.18 9.91 -9.55
C LYS A 23 -0.79 10.62 -8.60
N GLU A 24 -1.11 9.98 -7.47
CA GLU A 24 -1.94 10.56 -6.40
C GLU A 24 -1.10 11.35 -5.36
N GLY A 25 0.19 11.60 -5.65
CA GLY A 25 1.09 12.35 -4.77
C GLY A 25 1.55 11.60 -3.52
N ILE A 26 1.51 10.28 -3.54
CA ILE A 26 1.98 9.40 -2.46
C ILE A 26 3.43 9.02 -2.76
N TYR A 27 4.32 9.18 -1.77
CA TYR A 27 5.71 8.80 -1.92
C TYR A 27 5.87 7.27 -1.80
N THR A 28 6.58 6.66 -2.75
CA THR A 28 6.76 5.20 -2.81
C THR A 28 8.22 4.83 -2.74
N ILE A 29 8.54 3.80 -1.98
CA ILE A 29 9.88 3.25 -1.81
C ILE A 29 9.84 1.77 -2.14
N SER A 30 10.80 1.29 -2.92
CA SER A 30 10.94 -0.12 -3.25
C SER A 30 12.10 -0.75 -2.49
N MET A 31 11.82 -1.73 -1.64
CA MET A 31 12.86 -2.53 -0.98
C MET A 31 13.77 -3.24 -2.01
N GLY A 32 13.22 -3.63 -3.16
CA GLY A 32 13.98 -4.19 -4.25
C GLY A 32 14.93 -3.19 -4.90
N ASP A 33 14.57 -1.90 -4.97
CA ASP A 33 15.46 -0.86 -5.52
C ASP A 33 16.62 -0.55 -4.57
N VAL A 34 16.39 -0.60 -3.26
CA VAL A 34 17.47 -0.51 -2.26
C VAL A 34 18.52 -1.60 -2.49
N ILE A 35 18.08 -2.84 -2.74
CA ILE A 35 18.97 -3.97 -3.01
C ILE A 35 19.67 -3.80 -4.37
N ARG A 36 18.96 -3.38 -5.43
CA ARG A 36 19.55 -3.17 -6.76
C ARG A 36 20.62 -2.09 -6.76
N LYS A 37 20.36 -0.96 -6.11
CA LYS A 37 21.37 0.11 -5.94
C LYS A 37 22.63 -0.38 -5.25
N GLU A 38 22.48 -1.24 -4.25
CA GLU A 38 23.63 -1.83 -3.57
C GLU A 38 24.37 -2.83 -4.46
N ALA A 39 23.63 -3.62 -5.25
CA ALA A 39 24.20 -4.55 -6.23
C ALA A 39 25.03 -3.81 -7.29
N GLU A 40 24.48 -2.74 -7.85
CA GLU A 40 25.18 -1.85 -8.80
C GLU A 40 26.45 -1.26 -8.19
N LYS A 41 26.36 -0.75 -6.96
CA LYS A 41 27.50 -0.16 -6.25
C LYS A 41 28.66 -1.16 -6.03
N ASN A 42 28.30 -2.42 -5.76
CA ASN A 42 29.27 -3.46 -5.41
C ASN A 42 29.59 -4.40 -6.59
N ASN A 43 29.11 -4.09 -7.81
CA ASN A 43 29.27 -4.92 -9.02
C ASN A 43 28.92 -6.41 -8.80
N CYS A 44 27.81 -6.66 -8.11
CA CYS A 44 27.35 -8.01 -7.81
C CYS A 44 25.87 -8.21 -8.18
N THR A 45 25.39 -9.44 -8.11
CA THR A 45 23.95 -9.71 -8.36
C THR A 45 23.08 -9.18 -7.22
N PRO A 46 21.80 -8.82 -7.49
CA PRO A 46 20.87 -8.42 -6.43
C PRO A 46 20.67 -9.48 -5.33
N GLY A 47 20.85 -10.76 -5.65
CA GLY A 47 20.82 -11.85 -4.69
C GLY A 47 22.00 -11.78 -3.71
N GLU A 48 23.21 -11.65 -4.25
CA GLU A 48 24.45 -11.51 -3.47
C GLU A 48 24.41 -10.22 -2.61
N ALA A 49 24.02 -9.09 -3.21
CA ALA A 49 23.87 -7.84 -2.47
C ALA A 49 22.91 -7.98 -1.27
N ALA A 50 21.78 -8.66 -1.46
CA ALA A 50 20.82 -8.89 -0.39
C ALA A 50 21.38 -9.75 0.75
N VAL A 51 22.20 -10.77 0.43
CA VAL A 51 22.87 -11.62 1.43
C VAL A 51 23.96 -10.83 2.14
N ASN A 52 24.81 -10.14 1.41
CA ASN A 52 25.93 -9.37 1.96
C ASN A 52 25.46 -8.24 2.89
N LEU A 53 24.43 -7.50 2.47
CA LEU A 53 23.78 -6.47 3.32
C LEU A 53 23.33 -7.04 4.65
N ARG A 54 22.64 -8.21 4.63
CA ARG A 54 22.13 -8.82 5.86
C ARG A 54 23.25 -9.39 6.75
N LYS A 55 24.29 -9.94 6.14
CA LYS A 55 25.50 -10.40 6.89
C LYS A 55 26.20 -9.25 7.59
N GLN A 56 26.34 -8.12 6.90
CA GLN A 56 27.12 -6.97 7.40
C GLN A 56 26.33 -6.11 8.39
N TYR A 57 25.01 -5.88 8.14
CA TYR A 57 24.22 -4.90 8.89
C TYR A 57 22.99 -5.50 9.58
N GLY A 58 22.82 -6.84 9.52
CA GLY A 58 21.69 -7.54 10.12
C GLY A 58 20.46 -7.67 9.20
N ASN A 59 19.52 -8.53 9.61
CA ASN A 59 18.39 -8.93 8.78
C ASN A 59 17.44 -7.79 8.43
N ASN A 60 17.38 -6.73 9.22
CA ASN A 60 16.45 -5.60 9.03
C ASN A 60 17.04 -4.45 8.20
N VAL A 61 18.28 -4.56 7.74
CA VAL A 61 19.01 -3.45 7.07
C VAL A 61 18.24 -2.82 5.91
N VAL A 62 17.54 -3.62 5.09
CA VAL A 62 16.76 -3.10 3.95
C VAL A 62 15.54 -2.32 4.45
N ALA A 63 14.88 -2.81 5.50
CA ALA A 63 13.77 -2.12 6.13
C ALA A 63 14.23 -0.81 6.80
N ASP A 64 15.38 -0.83 7.48
CA ASP A 64 15.99 0.37 8.08
C ASP A 64 16.28 1.44 7.04
N ARG A 65 16.89 1.07 5.91
CA ARG A 65 17.14 2.02 4.82
C ARG A 65 15.86 2.64 4.27
N CYS A 66 14.78 1.85 4.13
CA CYS A 66 13.48 2.37 3.74
C CYS A 66 12.90 3.35 4.79
N ILE A 67 13.03 3.02 6.07
CA ILE A 67 12.61 3.88 7.17
C ILE A 67 13.37 5.20 7.17
N GLN A 68 14.69 5.15 7.02
CA GLN A 68 15.55 6.35 6.92
C GLN A 68 15.15 7.24 5.74
N GLU A 69 14.85 6.63 4.58
CA GLU A 69 14.41 7.36 3.39
C GLU A 69 13.08 8.07 3.64
N ILE A 70 12.11 7.42 4.31
CA ILE A 70 10.84 8.03 4.71
C ILE A 70 11.06 9.25 5.60
N PHE A 71 11.88 9.12 6.65
CA PHE A 71 12.12 10.22 7.56
C PHE A 71 12.88 11.37 6.90
N ASN A 72 13.85 11.08 6.05
CA ASN A 72 14.59 12.10 5.30
C ASN A 72 13.66 12.85 4.33
N HIS A 73 12.77 12.15 3.62
CA HIS A 73 11.78 12.77 2.75
C HIS A 73 10.79 13.64 3.54
N SER A 74 10.27 13.14 4.66
CA SER A 74 9.34 13.87 5.52
C SER A 74 9.99 15.15 6.08
N LYS A 75 11.23 15.07 6.56
CA LYS A 75 12.01 16.21 7.06
C LYS A 75 12.25 17.28 5.98
N LYS A 76 12.63 16.86 4.76
CA LYS A 76 12.81 17.78 3.62
C LYS A 76 11.51 18.48 3.25
N ARG A 77 10.38 17.78 3.29
CA ARG A 77 9.06 18.35 3.01
C ARG A 77 8.63 19.35 4.09
N TYR A 78 8.85 19.02 5.36
CA TYR A 78 8.58 19.91 6.49
C TYR A 78 9.40 21.21 6.39
N ASN A 79 10.69 21.12 6.13
CA ASN A 79 11.57 22.29 6.01
C ASN A 79 11.17 23.20 4.85
N ARG A 80 10.84 22.64 3.69
CA ARG A 80 10.31 23.44 2.55
C ARG A 80 9.04 24.18 2.95
N ASN A 81 8.09 23.52 3.60
CA ASN A 81 6.83 24.14 4.00
C ASN A 81 7.02 25.20 5.10
N SER A 82 7.99 25.04 5.99
CA SER A 82 8.33 26.03 7.03
C SER A 82 8.98 27.28 6.44
N HIS A 83 9.83 27.12 5.42
CA HIS A 83 10.46 28.22 4.71
C HIS A 83 9.43 29.08 3.95
N PHE A 84 8.50 28.46 3.26
CA PHE A 84 7.38 29.19 2.64
C PHE A 84 6.51 29.97 3.65
N LYS A 85 6.32 29.45 4.85
CA LYS A 85 5.58 30.16 5.91
C LYS A 85 6.34 31.37 6.46
N LYS A 86 7.66 31.34 6.52
CA LYS A 86 8.49 32.49 6.97
C LYS A 86 8.47 33.62 5.95
N ILE A 87 8.59 33.33 4.65
CA ILE A 87 8.59 34.35 3.59
C ILE A 87 7.25 35.09 3.52
N HIS A 88 6.12 34.42 3.73
CA HIS A 88 4.80 35.04 3.66
C HIS A 88 4.34 35.73 4.95
N LYS A 89 5.08 35.63 6.07
CA LYS A 89 4.81 36.39 7.30
C LYS A 89 5.37 37.81 7.29
N SER A 90 6.34 38.09 6.42
CA SER A 90 7.01 39.42 6.39
C SER A 90 6.33 40.47 5.51
N ASN A 91 5.39 40.09 4.67
CA ASN A 91 4.74 41.04 3.75
C ASN A 91 3.24 40.75 3.64
N ASN A 92 2.39 41.20 4.59
CA ASN A 92 1.05 41.67 4.24
C ASN A 92 0.07 41.79 5.43
N HIS A 93 -0.52 42.99 5.53
CA HIS A 93 -1.72 43.30 6.29
C HIS A 93 -3.03 42.81 5.63
N HIS A 94 -2.99 41.75 4.82
CA HIS A 94 -4.17 41.18 4.17
C HIS A 94 -4.59 39.89 4.88
N LYS A 95 -5.93 39.71 5.05
CA LYS A 95 -6.59 38.56 5.68
C LYS A 95 -5.93 37.24 5.30
N PRO A 96 -5.65 36.36 6.26
CA PRO A 96 -4.94 35.10 5.96
C PRO A 96 -5.76 34.29 4.97
N LYS A 97 -5.21 34.07 3.75
CA LYS A 97 -5.73 33.08 2.81
C LYS A 97 -5.82 31.74 3.56
N LYS A 98 -6.99 31.08 3.52
CA LYS A 98 -7.26 29.77 4.13
C LYS A 98 -6.01 28.86 3.95
N TYR A 99 -5.32 28.60 5.06
CA TYR A 99 -4.16 27.69 5.02
C TYR A 99 -4.63 26.34 4.50
N LYS A 100 -4.05 25.89 3.40
CA LYS A 100 -4.25 24.54 2.91
C LYS A 100 -3.81 23.60 4.03
N LYS A 101 -4.77 22.86 4.62
CA LYS A 101 -4.52 21.88 5.67
C LYS A 101 -3.34 21.03 5.21
N ILE A 102 -2.26 20.94 6.00
CA ILE A 102 -1.10 20.12 5.67
C ILE A 102 -1.63 18.70 5.51
N GLU A 103 -1.66 18.21 4.26
CA GLU A 103 -2.06 16.84 3.99
C GLU A 103 -1.13 15.90 4.76
N GLN A 104 -1.71 14.93 5.45
CA GLN A 104 -0.94 13.93 6.20
C GLN A 104 -0.01 13.21 5.23
N ASP A 105 1.28 13.15 5.57
CA ASP A 105 2.26 12.42 4.76
C ASP A 105 1.89 10.94 4.68
N ILE A 106 1.78 10.45 3.45
CA ILE A 106 1.45 9.05 3.15
C ILE A 106 2.60 8.44 2.37
N TYR A 107 3.00 7.24 2.76
CA TYR A 107 4.10 6.48 2.17
C TYR A 107 3.68 5.07 1.83
N ILE A 108 4.23 4.53 0.77
CA ILE A 108 4.09 3.12 0.39
C ILE A 108 5.48 2.49 0.29
N ILE A 109 5.68 1.35 0.97
CA ILE A 109 6.88 0.52 0.89
C ILE A 109 6.53 -0.72 0.08
N GLU A 110 7.11 -0.85 -1.11
CA GLU A 110 6.90 -2.01 -1.99
C GLU A 110 7.97 -3.08 -1.77
N GLY A 111 7.55 -4.35 -1.75
CA GLY A 111 8.45 -5.50 -1.79
C GLY A 111 8.68 -6.17 -0.45
N ILE A 112 7.72 -6.08 0.47
CA ILE A 112 7.74 -6.84 1.73
C ILE A 112 7.64 -8.32 1.44
N ARG A 113 8.52 -9.12 2.08
CA ARG A 113 8.66 -10.55 1.81
C ARG A 113 8.53 -11.45 3.04
N SER A 114 8.65 -10.91 4.25
CA SER A 114 8.62 -11.71 5.46
C SER A 114 7.75 -11.11 6.56
N PRO A 115 7.20 -11.96 7.46
CA PRO A 115 6.49 -11.49 8.65
C PRO A 115 7.37 -10.64 9.57
N TYR A 116 8.68 -10.89 9.60
CA TYR A 116 9.64 -10.12 10.39
C TYR A 116 9.72 -8.66 9.91
N GLU A 117 9.75 -8.44 8.60
CA GLU A 117 9.71 -7.09 8.02
C GLU A 117 8.41 -6.36 8.39
N VAL A 118 7.26 -7.06 8.34
CA VAL A 118 5.97 -6.50 8.75
C VAL A 118 5.98 -6.10 10.23
N GLN A 119 6.47 -6.98 11.11
CA GLN A 119 6.58 -6.68 12.54
C GLN A 119 7.51 -5.49 12.79
N TYR A 120 8.62 -5.44 12.07
CA TYR A 120 9.59 -4.37 12.18
C TYR A 120 8.97 -3.01 11.79
N PHE A 121 8.25 -2.93 10.67
CA PHE A 121 7.52 -1.72 10.27
C PHE A 121 6.39 -1.37 11.23
N ARG A 122 5.65 -2.36 11.78
CA ARG A 122 4.59 -2.13 12.78
C ARG A 122 5.12 -1.52 14.07
N ARG A 123 6.31 -1.90 14.51
CA ARG A 123 6.98 -1.27 15.68
C ARG A 123 7.35 0.18 15.43
N ARG A 124 7.65 0.55 14.18
CA ARG A 124 8.13 1.88 13.81
C ARG A 124 7.01 2.83 13.39
N PHE A 125 5.95 2.32 12.77
CA PHE A 125 4.85 3.10 12.25
C PHE A 125 3.53 2.68 12.87
N LYS A 126 2.93 3.58 13.66
CA LYS A 126 1.58 3.35 14.21
C LYS A 126 0.58 3.17 13.05
N ASN A 127 -0.24 2.13 13.13
CA ASN A 127 -1.24 1.79 12.10
C ASN A 127 -0.65 1.41 10.72
N PHE A 128 0.53 0.76 10.72
CA PHE A 128 1.07 0.17 9.51
C PHE A 128 0.13 -0.94 8.99
N LYS A 129 -0.27 -0.83 7.73
CA LYS A 129 -1.15 -1.78 7.05
C LYS A 129 -0.49 -2.39 5.84
N VAL A 130 -0.85 -3.63 5.51
CA VAL A 130 -0.29 -4.39 4.39
C VAL A 130 -1.34 -4.55 3.30
N ILE A 131 -0.92 -4.26 2.07
CA ILE A 131 -1.69 -4.48 0.84
C ILE A 131 -1.05 -5.65 0.11
N ALA A 132 -1.74 -6.77 -0.02
CA ALA A 132 -1.31 -7.88 -0.85
C ALA A 132 -1.89 -7.77 -2.25
N ILE A 133 -1.08 -8.12 -3.26
CA ILE A 133 -1.54 -8.29 -4.62
C ILE A 133 -1.21 -9.70 -5.10
N HIS A 134 -2.24 -10.39 -5.57
CA HIS A 134 -2.16 -11.77 -6.03
C HIS A 134 -2.49 -11.89 -7.52
N ALA A 135 -1.83 -12.83 -8.18
CA ALA A 135 -2.19 -13.36 -9.48
C ALA A 135 -1.70 -14.81 -9.56
N ASN A 136 -2.38 -15.65 -10.37
CA ASN A 136 -1.99 -17.03 -10.53
C ASN A 136 -0.60 -17.18 -11.17
N PRO A 137 0.08 -18.32 -11.01
CA PRO A 137 1.46 -18.53 -11.47
C PRO A 137 1.64 -18.28 -12.97
N HIS A 138 0.74 -18.76 -13.83
CA HIS A 138 0.84 -18.60 -15.29
C HIS A 138 0.77 -17.12 -15.72
N GLU A 139 -0.17 -16.36 -15.16
CA GLU A 139 -0.27 -14.93 -15.38
C GLU A 139 0.98 -14.18 -14.92
N ARG A 140 1.54 -14.56 -13.78
CA ARG A 140 2.77 -13.97 -13.25
C ARG A 140 3.98 -14.28 -14.14
N PHE A 141 4.11 -15.52 -14.58
CA PHE A 141 5.18 -15.94 -15.48
C PHE A 141 5.11 -15.19 -16.82
N ASN A 142 3.94 -15.13 -17.46
CA ASN A 142 3.73 -14.39 -18.70
C ASN A 142 4.11 -12.90 -18.58
N ARG A 143 3.84 -12.28 -17.43
CA ARG A 143 4.23 -10.89 -17.16
C ARG A 143 5.74 -10.73 -16.94
N ILE A 144 6.39 -11.72 -16.33
CA ILE A 144 7.84 -11.74 -16.12
C ILE A 144 8.55 -11.82 -17.45
N ILE A 145 8.16 -12.72 -18.34
CA ILE A 145 8.73 -12.84 -19.70
C ILE A 145 8.59 -11.51 -20.45
N LYS A 146 7.39 -10.88 -20.40
CA LYS A 146 7.13 -9.63 -21.14
C LYS A 146 7.94 -8.44 -20.60
N ARG A 147 8.28 -8.40 -19.30
CA ARG A 147 8.99 -7.25 -18.72
C ARG A 147 10.50 -7.27 -18.93
N LYS A 148 11.10 -8.42 -19.21
CA LYS A 148 12.51 -8.63 -19.60
C LYS A 148 13.52 -7.92 -18.68
N ARG A 149 13.42 -8.09 -17.35
CA ARG A 149 14.46 -7.59 -16.44
C ARG A 149 15.65 -8.54 -16.41
N ASN A 150 16.85 -8.06 -16.11
CA ASN A 150 18.06 -8.88 -16.04
C ASN A 150 17.98 -10.03 -15.02
N ASP A 151 17.13 -9.91 -14.01
CA ASP A 151 16.89 -10.94 -12.99
C ASP A 151 15.71 -11.87 -13.33
N ASP A 152 15.10 -11.73 -14.50
CA ASP A 152 13.96 -12.53 -14.95
C ASP A 152 14.42 -13.71 -15.83
N SER A 153 13.88 -14.90 -15.56
CA SER A 153 14.09 -16.09 -16.38
C SER A 153 12.90 -16.32 -17.31
N GLN A 154 13.18 -16.79 -18.52
CA GLN A 154 12.17 -17.29 -19.47
C GLN A 154 11.84 -18.78 -19.25
N ASP A 155 12.52 -19.43 -18.32
CA ASP A 155 12.31 -20.82 -17.94
C ASP A 155 11.29 -20.89 -16.78
N PHE A 156 10.20 -21.62 -17.01
CA PHE A 156 9.13 -21.81 -16.03
C PHE A 156 9.61 -22.54 -14.77
N LYS A 157 10.55 -23.50 -14.89
CA LYS A 157 11.13 -24.20 -13.74
C LYS A 157 11.89 -23.23 -12.85
N LYS A 158 12.73 -22.38 -13.41
CA LYS A 158 13.46 -21.33 -12.67
C LYS A 158 12.53 -20.31 -12.03
N PHE A 159 11.41 -20.01 -12.69
CA PHE A 159 10.36 -19.17 -12.11
C PHE A 159 9.74 -19.82 -10.87
N LEU A 160 9.40 -21.12 -10.91
CA LEU A 160 8.86 -21.86 -9.75
C LEU A 160 9.88 -21.98 -8.62
N GLU A 161 11.16 -22.19 -8.93
CA GLU A 161 12.24 -22.17 -7.94
C GLU A 161 12.36 -20.81 -7.24
N ARG A 162 12.19 -19.73 -8.00
CA ARG A 162 12.14 -18.36 -7.42
C ARG A 162 10.94 -18.18 -6.50
N ASP A 163 9.77 -18.62 -6.90
CA ASP A 163 8.57 -18.59 -6.07
C ASP A 163 8.76 -19.37 -4.77
N SER A 164 9.33 -20.58 -4.88
CA SER A 164 9.63 -21.43 -3.72
C SER A 164 10.57 -20.73 -2.73
N ARG A 165 11.58 -20.01 -3.22
CA ARG A 165 12.49 -19.22 -2.37
C ARG A 165 11.74 -18.08 -1.66
N GLU A 166 10.88 -17.35 -2.38
CA GLU A 166 10.08 -16.27 -1.78
C GLU A 166 9.11 -16.81 -0.73
N LEU A 167 8.50 -17.98 -0.97
CA LEU A 167 7.63 -18.65 0.00
C LEU A 167 8.39 -19.09 1.26
N LYS A 168 9.63 -19.59 1.13
CA LYS A 168 10.51 -19.92 2.27
C LYS A 168 10.84 -18.68 3.13
N PHE A 169 10.89 -17.48 2.57
CA PHE A 169 11.02 -16.23 3.35
C PHE A 169 9.76 -15.87 4.12
N GLY A 170 8.64 -16.56 3.90
CA GLY A 170 7.39 -16.35 4.59
C GLY A 170 6.45 -15.36 3.89
N ILE A 171 6.67 -15.03 2.63
CA ILE A 171 5.79 -14.11 1.88
C ILE A 171 4.34 -14.61 1.83
N GLY A 172 4.13 -15.94 1.82
CA GLY A 172 2.79 -16.53 1.89
C GLY A 172 2.04 -16.12 3.15
N ASN A 173 2.71 -16.11 4.30
CA ASN A 173 2.12 -15.65 5.57
C ASN A 173 1.78 -14.16 5.53
N VAL A 174 2.64 -13.34 4.91
CA VAL A 174 2.37 -11.90 4.76
C VAL A 174 1.16 -11.67 3.87
N ILE A 175 1.04 -12.42 2.77
CA ILE A 175 -0.12 -12.35 1.85
C ILE A 175 -1.40 -12.76 2.58
N ALA A 176 -1.38 -13.89 3.30
CA ALA A 176 -2.55 -14.41 4.01
C ALA A 176 -3.05 -13.49 5.14
N GLN A 177 -2.14 -12.72 5.77
CA GLN A 177 -2.44 -11.83 6.90
C GLN A 177 -2.51 -10.35 6.49
N ALA A 178 -2.59 -10.05 5.20
CA ALA A 178 -2.65 -8.69 4.71
C ALA A 178 -3.99 -8.02 5.06
N ASP A 179 -3.94 -6.71 5.36
CA ASP A 179 -5.14 -5.91 5.68
C ASP A 179 -6.02 -5.70 4.44
N TYR A 180 -5.42 -5.69 3.25
CA TYR A 180 -6.11 -5.55 1.96
C TYR A 180 -5.57 -6.56 0.95
N MET A 181 -6.48 -7.19 0.19
CA MET A 181 -6.14 -8.13 -0.88
C MET A 181 -6.66 -7.62 -2.22
N LEU A 182 -5.77 -7.55 -3.21
CA LEU A 182 -6.10 -7.20 -4.59
C LEU A 182 -5.79 -8.38 -5.51
N ILE A 183 -6.78 -8.81 -6.28
CA ILE A 183 -6.61 -9.86 -7.29
C ILE A 183 -6.33 -9.20 -8.64
N ASN A 184 -5.15 -9.49 -9.20
CA ASN A 184 -4.70 -8.97 -10.48
C ASN A 184 -4.78 -10.03 -11.57
N GLU A 185 -5.99 -10.38 -11.92
CA GLU A 185 -6.29 -11.33 -12.99
C GLU A 185 -7.25 -10.71 -13.99
N GLY A 186 -7.11 -11.10 -15.27
CA GLY A 186 -7.88 -10.54 -16.38
C GLY A 186 -7.42 -9.16 -16.83
N HIS A 187 -8.34 -8.31 -17.24
CA HIS A 187 -8.03 -7.05 -17.89
C HIS A 187 -7.36 -6.04 -16.96
N ILE A 188 -6.26 -5.42 -17.41
CA ILE A 188 -5.42 -4.47 -16.64
C ILE A 188 -6.20 -3.27 -16.08
N GLN A 189 -7.28 -2.86 -16.73
CA GLN A 189 -8.09 -1.72 -16.25
C GLN A 189 -8.83 -2.04 -14.96
N LYS A 190 -9.24 -3.31 -14.75
CA LYS A 190 -9.91 -3.76 -13.52
C LYS A 190 -9.02 -3.53 -12.30
N ILE A 191 -7.77 -4.02 -12.34
CA ILE A 191 -6.85 -3.82 -11.21
C ILE A 191 -6.49 -2.34 -11.02
N LYS A 192 -6.32 -1.56 -12.10
CA LYS A 192 -6.08 -0.12 -11.98
C LYS A 192 -7.22 0.61 -11.27
N ASN A 193 -8.46 0.25 -11.56
CA ASN A 193 -9.64 0.82 -10.91
C ASN A 193 -9.71 0.41 -9.43
N ASN A 194 -9.47 -0.87 -9.11
CA ASN A 194 -9.45 -1.37 -7.74
C ASN A 194 -8.37 -0.65 -6.90
N VAL A 195 -7.19 -0.45 -7.45
CA VAL A 195 -6.12 0.31 -6.78
C VAL A 195 -6.52 1.76 -6.55
N LYS A 196 -7.12 2.42 -7.54
CA LYS A 196 -7.63 3.80 -7.37
C LYS A 196 -8.68 3.89 -6.28
N MET A 197 -9.63 2.96 -6.26
CA MET A 197 -10.65 2.90 -5.20
C MET A 197 -10.05 2.69 -3.82
N LEU A 198 -9.08 1.76 -3.68
CA LEU A 198 -8.38 1.56 -2.42
C LEU A 198 -7.66 2.83 -1.96
N ILE A 199 -6.97 3.52 -2.88
CA ILE A 199 -6.28 4.76 -2.54
C ILE A 199 -7.27 5.85 -2.11
N GLN A 200 -8.35 6.04 -2.83
CA GLN A 200 -9.32 7.12 -2.58
C GLN A 200 -10.17 6.88 -1.34
N ASN A 201 -10.52 5.64 -1.02
CA ASN A 201 -11.42 5.32 0.07
C ASN A 201 -10.67 5.07 1.40
N GLU A 202 -9.51 4.41 1.34
CA GLU A 202 -8.82 3.92 2.53
C GLU A 202 -7.50 4.66 2.83
N ILE A 203 -6.69 4.88 1.81
CA ILE A 203 -5.35 5.43 1.98
C ILE A 203 -5.40 6.96 2.09
N LYS A 204 -6.02 7.61 1.11
CA LYS A 204 -6.15 9.07 0.99
C LYS A 204 -7.62 9.47 0.76
N PRO A 205 -8.51 9.27 1.73
CA PRO A 205 -9.91 9.64 1.57
C PRO A 205 -10.02 11.15 1.33
N ARG A 206 -10.75 11.52 0.28
CA ARG A 206 -11.10 12.92 0.04
C ARG A 206 -12.09 13.34 1.10
N ASN A 207 -11.75 14.35 1.91
CA ASN A 207 -12.68 14.95 2.85
C ASN A 207 -13.78 15.67 2.06
N ASN A 208 -14.90 14.99 1.84
CA ASN A 208 -16.12 15.60 1.26
C ASN A 208 -16.88 16.49 2.26
N PHE A 209 -16.20 17.11 3.23
CA PHE A 209 -16.83 17.94 4.25
C PHE A 209 -17.02 19.41 3.83
N SER A 210 -17.21 19.70 2.54
CA SER A 210 -17.52 21.07 2.12
C SER A 210 -18.33 21.14 0.82
N ARG A 211 -19.46 20.39 0.76
CA ARG A 211 -20.53 20.67 -0.21
C ARG A 211 -21.85 20.18 0.35
N ASN A 212 -22.46 20.93 1.27
CA ASN A 212 -23.91 21.04 1.47
C ASN A 212 -24.21 22.04 2.61
N THR A 213 -23.89 23.31 2.36
CA THR A 213 -24.60 24.43 2.98
C THR A 213 -24.88 25.44 1.87
N SER A 214 -25.64 25.04 0.89
CA SER A 214 -26.38 25.98 0.05
C SER A 214 -27.87 25.72 0.31
N ASN A 215 -28.44 26.71 0.97
CA ASN A 215 -29.84 26.89 1.26
C ASN A 215 -30.77 26.38 0.14
N HIS A 216 -31.54 25.36 0.44
CA HIS A 216 -32.85 25.20 -0.20
C HIS A 216 -33.92 25.49 0.85
N LYS A 217 -34.34 26.76 0.93
CA LYS A 217 -35.67 27.14 1.39
C LYS A 217 -36.67 26.51 0.44
N ILE A 218 -37.17 25.36 0.74
CA ILE A 218 -38.34 24.79 0.07
C ILE A 218 -39.56 25.18 0.92
N LYS A 219 -40.34 26.09 0.36
CA LYS A 219 -41.72 26.41 0.80
C LYS A 219 -42.52 25.12 0.77
N GLY A 220 -43.26 24.87 1.86
CA GLY A 220 -44.12 23.73 2.01
C GLY A 220 -45.20 23.66 0.97
N LYS A 221 -45.50 22.45 0.51
CA LYS A 221 -46.82 21.99 0.14
C LYS A 221 -46.95 20.55 0.62
N GLN A 222 -47.85 20.40 1.57
CA GLN A 222 -48.38 19.11 2.01
C GLN A 222 -49.02 18.38 0.85
N ASN A 223 -48.65 17.12 0.65
CA ASN A 223 -49.59 16.14 0.14
C ASN A 223 -49.24 14.76 0.75
N ARG A 224 -50.15 14.33 1.62
CA ARG A 224 -50.27 12.95 2.11
C ARG A 224 -50.63 12.05 0.94
N LYS A 225 -49.93 10.95 0.75
CA LYS A 225 -50.52 9.65 0.42
C LYS A 225 -49.53 8.51 0.69
N SER A 226 -49.99 7.60 1.48
CA SER A 226 -49.67 6.20 1.79
C SER A 226 -49.04 5.38 0.64
N ASN A 227 -48.00 4.55 0.87
CA ASN A 227 -48.18 3.11 1.10
C ASN A 227 -46.86 2.32 1.04
N LYS A 228 -46.69 1.45 2.02
CA LYS A 228 -46.21 0.06 2.02
C LYS A 228 -45.00 -0.38 1.17
N GLY A 229 -44.02 -0.97 1.89
CA GLY A 229 -43.08 -1.92 1.29
C GLY A 229 -41.70 -1.92 1.88
N ARG A 230 -41.56 -2.14 3.20
CA ARG A 230 -40.24 -2.43 3.81
C ARG A 230 -39.90 -3.91 3.57
N LYS A 231 -38.95 -4.20 2.69
CA LYS A 231 -38.26 -5.50 2.66
C LYS A 231 -37.15 -5.47 3.70
N GLN A 232 -37.32 -6.27 4.74
CA GLN A 232 -36.28 -6.55 5.75
C GLN A 232 -35.25 -7.51 5.14
N TYR A 233 -33.95 -7.16 5.25
CA TYR A 233 -32.85 -8.08 5.06
C TYR A 233 -32.47 -8.69 6.41
N PRO A 234 -32.16 -10.00 6.50
CA PRO A 234 -31.82 -10.63 7.77
C PRO A 234 -30.44 -10.20 8.25
N LYS A 235 -30.36 -9.91 9.55
CA LYS A 235 -29.11 -9.68 10.30
C LYS A 235 -28.38 -11.01 10.49
N TYR A 236 -27.12 -11.08 10.05
CA TYR A 236 -26.20 -12.15 10.41
C TYR A 236 -25.72 -11.91 11.83
N GLY A 237 -25.99 -12.87 12.71
CA GLY A 237 -25.42 -12.90 14.04
C GLY A 237 -26.12 -13.92 14.92
N ASP A 238 -25.66 -15.18 14.90
CA ASP A 238 -25.69 -16.00 16.10
C ASP A 238 -24.66 -17.15 15.97
N ARG A 239 -23.63 -17.05 16.79
CA ARG A 239 -22.64 -18.12 17.00
C ARG A 239 -23.28 -19.25 17.79
N LYS A 240 -23.47 -20.41 17.18
CA LYS A 240 -23.73 -21.64 17.93
C LYS A 240 -22.40 -22.25 18.37
N GLN A 241 -22.24 -22.34 19.68
CA GLN A 241 -21.21 -23.11 20.37
C GLN A 241 -21.34 -24.60 20.01
N TYR A 242 -20.28 -25.19 19.47
CA TYR A 242 -20.15 -26.63 19.39
C TYR A 242 -19.49 -27.13 20.67
N SER A 243 -20.28 -27.77 21.52
CA SER A 243 -19.79 -28.52 22.68
C SER A 243 -19.22 -29.86 22.22
N ASN A 244 -17.98 -30.11 22.64
CA ASN A 244 -17.33 -31.43 22.58
C ASN A 244 -18.17 -32.49 23.24
N ARG A 245 -18.52 -33.55 22.52
CA ARG A 245 -18.88 -34.87 23.10
C ARG A 245 -17.87 -35.89 22.62
N THR A 246 -16.91 -36.18 23.50
CA THR A 246 -16.17 -37.44 23.55
C THR A 246 -17.11 -38.59 23.78
N ARG A 247 -17.06 -39.64 22.97
CA ARG A 247 -17.50 -40.99 23.32
C ARG A 247 -16.49 -42.00 22.77
N LYS A 248 -15.94 -42.69 23.74
CA LYS A 248 -15.41 -44.07 23.82
C LYS A 248 -14.98 -44.76 22.54
#